data_452fe931d25ee62223bbdb26e50326b3
#
_entry.id   452fe931d25ee62223bbdb26e50326b3
#
_cell.length_a   1.000
_cell.length_b   1.000
_cell.length_c   1.000
_cell.angle_alpha   90.00
_cell.angle_beta   90.00
_cell.angle_gamma   90.00
#
_symmetry.space_group_name_H-M   'P 1'
#
loop_
_entity.id
_entity.type
_entity.pdbx_description
1 polymer ?
#
loop_
_entity_poly.entity_id
_entity_poly.type
_entity_poly.pdbx_seq_one_letter_code
_entity_poly.pdbx_strand_id
1 'polypeptide(L)'
;MAARRWFTPTGLVLGAGLALHLIYLGSLHQGWLNLLFNDSSHTAQAYDFQVYYLAGKAVLAGEDPYAVQGAFGFRYLPAFAHTLARFFALLPPLAAYLGYLLVSELVLAADVWLTWKWAPPGLGRAIAVGMWLAPTPLYLELYMGQVSLWAASLLFYLFYCLDRGHRRNAGLAWTAAVLVKPNALLLLPAFLRQRQYHPLAVCTAAVVLTSLPHFLAFPASWGVFAGANLGSQQVQGAFTHAGNLGLWGAAAGLVAKAAGLSLATLSTLGDLPRWGQGVVLLGPVAVLAASLYATLRSRNPDPLLPHTLWLSAFFLVYKDVWEHHYVFLLPVLVVLYLRYPTPWLLVAFAGLALPTPLVFLDLYPGVKGSIDPERAWSLWTSLGYRSTKLIPAAGVWGWQLALLLRPVTPGTLGRKGSTSH
;
A
#
# COMPACT_ATOMS: atom_id res chain seq x y z
N MET A 1 -39.92 18.66 -0.76
CA MET A 1 -38.78 19.00 0.13
C MET A 1 -37.62 18.00 0.15
N ALA A 2 -37.73 16.77 -0.32
CA ALA A 2 -36.67 15.77 -0.34
C ALA A 2 -35.56 16.04 -1.38
N ALA A 3 -35.87 16.54 -2.56
CA ALA A 3 -34.91 16.78 -3.65
C ALA A 3 -33.79 17.79 -3.32
N ARG A 4 -34.03 18.76 -2.43
CA ARG A 4 -33.00 19.77 -2.04
C ARG A 4 -31.84 19.20 -1.22
N ARG A 5 -31.95 17.99 -0.62
CA ARG A 5 -30.88 17.41 0.20
C ARG A 5 -29.73 16.79 -0.59
N TRP A 6 -29.95 16.39 -1.84
CA TRP A 6 -28.93 15.75 -2.68
C TRP A 6 -27.93 16.74 -3.30
N PHE A 7 -28.30 18.02 -3.40
CA PHE A 7 -27.42 19.08 -3.91
C PHE A 7 -26.59 19.80 -2.83
N THR A 8 -26.47 19.22 -1.64
CA THR A 8 -25.52 19.72 -0.65
C THR A 8 -24.10 19.31 -1.04
N PRO A 9 -23.06 20.10 -0.65
CA PRO A 9 -21.66 19.72 -0.89
C PRO A 9 -21.33 18.31 -0.38
N THR A 10 -21.91 17.92 0.74
CA THR A 10 -21.79 16.55 1.29
C THR A 10 -22.37 15.51 0.35
N GLY A 11 -23.58 15.72 -0.16
CA GLY A 11 -24.24 14.80 -1.10
C GLY A 11 -23.49 14.70 -2.44
N LEU A 12 -22.95 15.82 -2.94
CA LEU A 12 -22.16 15.83 -4.17
C LEU A 12 -20.86 15.03 -4.03
N VAL A 13 -20.13 15.19 -2.94
CA VAL A 13 -18.87 14.44 -2.71
C VAL A 13 -19.14 12.94 -2.59
N LEU A 14 -20.16 12.54 -1.82
CA LEU A 14 -20.54 11.13 -1.67
C LEU A 14 -21.02 10.55 -3.01
N GLY A 15 -21.86 11.30 -3.75
CA GLY A 15 -22.34 10.89 -5.06
C GLY A 15 -21.23 10.73 -6.08
N ALA A 16 -20.27 11.66 -6.11
CA ALA A 16 -19.11 11.58 -6.99
C ALA A 16 -18.20 10.38 -6.64
N GLY A 17 -17.92 10.17 -5.34
CA GLY A 17 -17.14 9.00 -4.90
C GLY A 17 -17.80 7.68 -5.29
N LEU A 18 -19.12 7.56 -5.05
CA LEU A 18 -19.88 6.37 -5.44
C LEU A 18 -19.92 6.18 -6.96
N ALA A 19 -20.12 7.24 -7.73
CA ALA A 19 -20.14 7.18 -9.19
C ALA A 19 -18.78 6.70 -9.75
N LEU A 20 -17.66 7.21 -9.22
CA LEU A 20 -16.32 6.74 -9.59
C LEU A 20 -16.14 5.26 -9.26
N HIS A 21 -16.57 4.84 -8.08
CA HIS A 21 -16.45 3.43 -7.67
C HIS A 21 -17.29 2.51 -8.58
N LEU A 22 -18.50 2.91 -8.96
CA LEU A 22 -19.33 2.17 -9.91
C LEU A 22 -18.68 2.10 -11.31
N ILE A 23 -17.98 3.17 -11.74
CA ILE A 23 -17.19 3.15 -12.98
C ILE A 23 -16.05 2.13 -12.85
N TYR A 24 -15.39 2.03 -11.69
CA TYR A 24 -14.35 1.01 -11.45
C TYR A 24 -14.93 -0.40 -11.58
N LEU A 25 -16.03 -0.68 -10.90
CA LEU A 25 -16.69 -2.00 -10.99
C LEU A 25 -17.13 -2.34 -12.42
N GLY A 26 -17.73 -1.38 -13.13
CA GLY A 26 -18.07 -1.54 -14.54
C GLY A 26 -16.84 -1.81 -15.41
N SER A 27 -15.74 -1.12 -15.13
CA SER A 27 -14.48 -1.29 -15.85
C SER A 27 -13.78 -2.63 -15.59
N LEU A 28 -13.96 -3.24 -14.43
CA LEU A 28 -13.43 -4.60 -14.17
C LEU A 28 -13.96 -5.62 -15.19
N HIS A 29 -15.20 -5.42 -15.67
CA HIS A 29 -15.82 -6.27 -16.68
C HIS A 29 -15.57 -5.78 -18.11
N GLN A 30 -15.67 -4.48 -18.36
CA GLN A 30 -15.66 -3.88 -19.71
C GLN A 30 -14.27 -3.37 -20.15
N GLY A 31 -13.33 -3.24 -19.22
CA GLY A 31 -11.98 -2.77 -19.52
C GLY A 31 -11.82 -1.28 -19.84
N TRP A 32 -12.82 -0.44 -19.55
CA TRP A 32 -12.78 1.00 -19.92
C TRP A 32 -11.56 1.75 -19.42
N LEU A 33 -11.10 1.41 -18.22
CA LEU A 33 -9.94 2.06 -17.58
C LEU A 33 -8.61 1.38 -17.91
N ASN A 34 -8.62 0.21 -18.58
CA ASN A 34 -7.40 -0.53 -18.86
C ASN A 34 -6.43 0.25 -19.76
N LEU A 35 -6.96 1.11 -20.63
CA LEU A 35 -6.14 2.01 -21.44
C LEU A 35 -5.27 2.94 -20.58
N LEU A 36 -5.74 3.36 -19.40
CA LEU A 36 -4.95 4.21 -18.48
C LEU A 36 -3.73 3.49 -17.94
N PHE A 37 -3.73 2.16 -17.95
CA PHE A 37 -2.66 1.31 -17.43
C PHE A 37 -1.93 0.53 -18.53
N ASN A 38 -2.13 0.91 -19.78
CA ASN A 38 -1.50 0.25 -20.95
C ASN A 38 -1.77 -1.27 -21.00
N ASP A 39 -2.98 -1.70 -20.62
CA ASP A 39 -3.39 -3.10 -20.59
C ASP A 39 -4.70 -3.35 -21.35
N SER A 40 -4.77 -2.89 -22.60
CA SER A 40 -5.94 -3.09 -23.47
C SER A 40 -6.28 -4.57 -23.75
N SER A 41 -5.31 -5.45 -23.57
CA SER A 41 -5.44 -6.90 -23.77
C SER A 41 -5.85 -7.68 -22.52
N HIS A 42 -6.11 -7.00 -21.40
CA HIS A 42 -6.51 -7.60 -20.11
C HIS A 42 -5.50 -8.60 -19.53
N THR A 43 -4.22 -8.45 -19.84
CA THR A 43 -3.17 -9.38 -19.40
C THR A 43 -2.89 -9.31 -17.91
N ALA A 44 -3.11 -8.14 -17.28
CA ALA A 44 -2.90 -7.97 -15.84
C ALA A 44 -4.13 -8.30 -14.99
N GLN A 45 -5.28 -8.64 -15.60
CA GLN A 45 -6.47 -9.01 -14.85
C GLN A 45 -6.24 -10.30 -14.04
N ALA A 46 -6.53 -10.25 -12.74
CA ALA A 46 -6.31 -11.34 -11.80
C ALA A 46 -4.86 -11.89 -11.74
N TYR A 47 -3.88 -11.12 -12.25
CA TYR A 47 -2.50 -11.57 -12.39
C TYR A 47 -1.84 -11.91 -11.05
N ASP A 48 -2.01 -11.06 -10.05
CA ASP A 48 -1.50 -11.31 -8.71
C ASP A 48 -2.38 -12.31 -7.94
N PHE A 49 -3.70 -12.30 -8.19
CA PHE A 49 -4.60 -13.30 -7.62
C PHE A 49 -4.24 -14.72 -8.05
N GLN A 50 -3.78 -14.89 -9.28
CA GLN A 50 -3.34 -16.20 -9.79
C GLN A 50 -2.20 -16.78 -8.95
N VAL A 51 -1.27 -15.96 -8.48
CA VAL A 51 -0.17 -16.41 -7.61
C VAL A 51 -0.72 -16.96 -6.28
N TYR A 52 -1.72 -16.31 -5.70
CA TYR A 52 -2.37 -16.81 -4.47
C TYR A 52 -3.15 -18.09 -4.73
N TYR A 53 -3.91 -18.10 -5.80
CA TYR A 53 -4.70 -19.27 -6.18
C TYR A 53 -3.81 -20.50 -6.39
N LEU A 54 -2.72 -20.37 -7.11
CA LEU A 54 -1.75 -21.45 -7.35
C LEU A 54 -1.04 -21.88 -6.06
N ALA A 55 -0.64 -20.93 -5.20
CA ALA A 55 -0.08 -21.26 -3.90
C ALA A 55 -1.07 -22.05 -3.03
N GLY A 56 -2.35 -21.69 -3.07
CA GLY A 56 -3.42 -22.44 -2.40
C GLY A 56 -3.61 -23.85 -2.98
N LYS A 57 -3.50 -24.02 -4.30
CA LYS A 57 -3.51 -25.34 -4.97
C LYS A 57 -2.34 -26.22 -4.55
N ALA A 58 -1.12 -25.66 -4.48
CA ALA A 58 0.06 -26.37 -3.98
C ALA A 58 -0.17 -26.87 -2.54
N VAL A 59 -0.69 -26.01 -1.65
CA VAL A 59 -1.03 -26.41 -0.29
C VAL A 59 -2.06 -27.54 -0.23
N LEU A 60 -3.10 -27.50 -1.09
CA LEU A 60 -4.10 -28.57 -1.18
C LEU A 60 -3.51 -29.90 -1.68
N ALA A 61 -2.48 -29.84 -2.53
CA ALA A 61 -1.73 -30.99 -3.02
C ALA A 61 -0.66 -31.49 -2.03
N GLY A 62 -0.42 -30.80 -0.92
CA GLY A 62 0.68 -31.09 0.03
C GLY A 62 2.06 -30.64 -0.49
N GLU A 63 2.08 -29.75 -1.47
CA GLU A 63 3.28 -29.20 -2.11
C GLU A 63 3.69 -27.85 -1.50
N ASP A 64 4.93 -27.43 -1.81
CA ASP A 64 5.48 -26.16 -1.37
C ASP A 64 4.88 -24.97 -2.17
N PRO A 65 4.13 -24.03 -1.55
CA PRO A 65 3.61 -22.84 -2.22
C PRO A 65 4.70 -21.91 -2.76
N TYR A 66 5.94 -21.99 -2.28
CA TYR A 66 7.06 -21.18 -2.79
C TYR A 66 7.71 -21.78 -4.04
N ALA A 67 7.44 -23.04 -4.35
CA ALA A 67 7.87 -23.69 -5.60
C ALA A 67 6.96 -23.34 -6.79
N VAL A 68 5.83 -22.68 -6.56
CA VAL A 68 4.88 -22.33 -7.61
C VAL A 68 5.51 -21.35 -8.59
N GLN A 69 5.52 -21.76 -9.86
CA GLN A 69 5.94 -20.90 -10.96
C GLN A 69 4.77 -20.00 -11.38
N GLY A 70 4.91 -18.73 -11.10
CA GLY A 70 4.06 -17.65 -11.56
C GLY A 70 4.95 -16.46 -11.89
N ALA A 71 4.40 -15.42 -12.49
CA ALA A 71 5.18 -14.29 -12.98
C ALA A 71 6.10 -13.65 -11.91
N PHE A 72 5.69 -13.68 -10.62
CA PHE A 72 6.46 -13.07 -9.52
C PHE A 72 6.74 -14.02 -8.35
N GLY A 73 6.27 -15.27 -8.40
CA GLY A 73 6.37 -16.22 -7.31
C GLY A 73 5.57 -15.83 -6.05
N PHE A 74 5.38 -16.77 -5.14
CA PHE A 74 4.71 -16.52 -3.87
C PHE A 74 5.67 -15.84 -2.86
N ARG A 75 5.25 -14.71 -2.25
CA ARG A 75 6.10 -13.85 -1.40
C ARG A 75 5.55 -13.62 0.00
N TYR A 76 4.40 -14.17 0.31
CA TYR A 76 3.68 -13.96 1.56
C TYR A 76 4.11 -14.97 2.62
N LEU A 77 3.72 -14.74 3.88
CA LEU A 77 3.95 -15.72 4.93
C LEU A 77 3.20 -17.03 4.61
N PRO A 78 3.72 -18.20 5.03
CA PRO A 78 3.02 -19.48 4.87
C PRO A 78 1.58 -19.47 5.37
N ALA A 79 1.31 -18.74 6.44
CA ALA A 79 -0.04 -18.55 6.99
C ALA A 79 -1.05 -18.12 5.92
N PHE A 80 -0.67 -17.22 5.02
CA PHE A 80 -1.54 -16.75 3.95
C PHE A 80 -1.89 -17.88 2.97
N ALA A 81 -0.90 -18.70 2.58
CA ALA A 81 -1.11 -19.84 1.68
C ALA A 81 -2.02 -20.89 2.31
N HIS A 82 -1.78 -21.22 3.59
CA HIS A 82 -2.54 -22.25 4.33
C HIS A 82 -3.95 -21.83 4.75
N THR A 83 -4.28 -20.53 4.67
CA THR A 83 -5.59 -19.99 5.05
C THR A 83 -6.32 -19.41 3.83
N LEU A 84 -6.13 -18.13 3.55
CA LEU A 84 -6.88 -17.39 2.53
C LEU A 84 -6.68 -17.97 1.13
N ALA A 85 -5.44 -18.21 0.73
CA ALA A 85 -5.16 -18.74 -0.60
C ALA A 85 -5.74 -20.15 -0.78
N ARG A 86 -5.59 -21.02 0.23
CA ARG A 86 -6.19 -22.36 0.24
C ARG A 86 -7.71 -22.32 0.11
N PHE A 87 -8.37 -21.37 0.82
CA PHE A 87 -9.83 -21.21 0.74
C PHE A 87 -10.28 -20.90 -0.69
N PHE A 88 -9.64 -19.94 -1.37
CA PHE A 88 -9.97 -19.61 -2.75
C PHE A 88 -9.65 -20.76 -3.72
N ALA A 89 -8.60 -21.52 -3.44
CA ALA A 89 -8.21 -22.67 -4.27
C ALA A 89 -9.19 -23.85 -4.25
N LEU A 90 -10.17 -23.86 -3.33
CA LEU A 90 -11.28 -24.85 -3.33
C LEU A 90 -12.28 -24.58 -4.47
N LEU A 91 -12.32 -23.37 -5.01
CA LEU A 91 -13.25 -22.95 -6.05
C LEU A 91 -12.60 -23.04 -7.45
N PRO A 92 -13.39 -23.11 -8.54
CA PRO A 92 -12.88 -22.85 -9.88
C PRO A 92 -12.26 -21.46 -10.00
N PRO A 93 -11.25 -21.23 -10.88
CA PRO A 93 -10.49 -19.97 -10.91
C PRO A 93 -11.34 -18.71 -11.00
N LEU A 94 -12.33 -18.69 -11.91
CA LEU A 94 -13.22 -17.55 -12.10
C LEU A 94 -14.07 -17.31 -10.83
N ALA A 95 -14.66 -18.36 -10.26
CA ALA A 95 -15.47 -18.24 -9.04
C ALA A 95 -14.61 -17.78 -7.84
N ALA A 96 -13.37 -18.22 -7.77
CA ALA A 96 -12.40 -17.79 -6.76
C ALA A 96 -12.08 -16.28 -6.88
N TYR A 97 -11.84 -15.79 -8.10
CA TYR A 97 -11.58 -14.37 -8.33
C TYR A 97 -12.84 -13.51 -8.05
N LEU A 98 -14.03 -13.94 -8.49
CA LEU A 98 -15.28 -13.25 -8.14
C LEU A 98 -15.54 -13.26 -6.63
N GLY A 99 -15.22 -14.35 -5.94
CA GLY A 99 -15.25 -14.42 -4.48
C GLY A 99 -14.28 -13.44 -3.83
N TYR A 100 -13.05 -13.32 -4.36
CA TYR A 100 -12.09 -12.31 -3.92
C TYR A 100 -12.64 -10.88 -4.10
N LEU A 101 -13.22 -10.56 -5.26
CA LEU A 101 -13.83 -9.24 -5.52
C LEU A 101 -14.95 -8.96 -4.51
N LEU A 102 -15.85 -9.92 -4.28
CA LEU A 102 -16.93 -9.77 -3.31
C LEU A 102 -16.39 -9.50 -1.89
N VAL A 103 -15.39 -10.25 -1.45
CA VAL A 103 -14.76 -10.02 -0.13
C VAL A 103 -14.12 -8.64 -0.08
N SER A 104 -13.44 -8.21 -1.14
CA SER A 104 -12.81 -6.88 -1.21
C SER A 104 -13.85 -5.75 -1.13
N GLU A 105 -15.01 -5.90 -1.78
CA GLU A 105 -16.11 -4.94 -1.69
C GLU A 105 -16.73 -4.90 -0.28
N LEU A 106 -16.87 -6.04 0.38
CA LEU A 106 -17.35 -6.09 1.77
C LEU A 106 -16.36 -5.42 2.74
N VAL A 107 -15.06 -5.61 2.51
CA VAL A 107 -13.99 -4.95 3.28
C VAL A 107 -14.04 -3.44 3.05
N LEU A 108 -14.15 -2.98 1.80
CA LEU A 108 -14.29 -1.57 1.47
C LEU A 108 -15.56 -0.95 2.11
N ALA A 109 -16.68 -1.66 2.05
CA ALA A 109 -17.92 -1.23 2.69
C ALA A 109 -17.75 -1.10 4.22
N ALA A 110 -16.99 -2.01 4.85
CA ALA A 110 -16.65 -1.91 6.26
C ALA A 110 -15.78 -0.69 6.58
N ASP A 111 -14.81 -0.34 5.73
CA ASP A 111 -13.97 0.87 5.89
C ASP A 111 -14.80 2.15 5.74
N VAL A 112 -15.69 2.20 4.75
CA VAL A 112 -16.65 3.30 4.57
C VAL A 112 -17.55 3.44 5.80
N TRP A 113 -18.11 2.34 6.28
CA TRP A 113 -18.96 2.32 7.47
C TRP A 113 -18.18 2.77 8.72
N LEU A 114 -16.96 2.26 8.92
CA LEU A 114 -16.12 2.64 10.06
C LEU A 114 -15.73 4.12 10.00
N THR A 115 -15.39 4.63 8.82
CA THR A 115 -15.13 6.07 8.58
C THR A 115 -16.37 6.90 8.93
N TRP A 116 -17.54 6.46 8.48
CA TRP A 116 -18.80 7.12 8.79
C TRP A 116 -19.10 7.21 10.28
N LYS A 117 -18.77 6.15 11.02
CA LYS A 117 -18.92 6.08 12.49
C LYS A 117 -17.89 6.93 13.23
N TRP A 118 -16.67 6.98 12.71
CA TRP A 118 -15.55 7.66 13.37
C TRP A 118 -15.55 9.17 13.12
N ALA A 119 -15.86 9.60 11.91
CA ALA A 119 -15.83 11.00 11.51
C ALA A 119 -17.02 11.80 12.05
N PRO A 120 -16.82 13.06 12.52
CA PRO A 120 -17.91 13.95 12.87
C PRO A 120 -18.79 14.26 11.65
N PRO A 121 -20.11 14.50 11.84
CA PRO A 121 -21.02 14.83 10.74
C PRO A 121 -20.56 16.05 9.93
N GLY A 122 -20.81 16.02 8.62
CA GLY A 122 -20.56 17.15 7.73
C GLY A 122 -19.72 16.81 6.49
N LEU A 123 -19.24 17.83 5.80
CA LEU A 123 -18.46 17.69 4.57
C LEU A 123 -17.17 16.90 4.78
N GLY A 124 -16.50 17.09 5.93
CA GLY A 124 -15.28 16.34 6.24
C GLY A 124 -15.48 14.83 6.29
N ARG A 125 -16.63 14.34 6.80
CA ARG A 125 -17.01 12.94 6.75
C ARG A 125 -17.17 12.45 5.32
N ALA A 126 -17.86 13.21 4.48
CA ALA A 126 -18.08 12.85 3.07
C ALA A 126 -16.74 12.76 2.31
N ILE A 127 -15.83 13.70 2.54
CA ILE A 127 -14.48 13.67 1.96
C ILE A 127 -13.71 12.44 2.42
N ALA A 128 -13.70 12.14 3.72
CA ALA A 128 -13.02 10.96 4.26
C ALA A 128 -13.57 9.63 3.69
N VAL A 129 -14.89 9.55 3.49
CA VAL A 129 -15.53 8.42 2.79
C VAL A 129 -15.14 8.39 1.31
N GLY A 130 -15.14 9.55 0.65
CA GLY A 130 -14.73 9.68 -0.76
C GLY A 130 -13.28 9.23 -0.99
N MET A 131 -12.39 9.40 -0.01
CA MET A 131 -11.00 8.92 -0.09
C MET A 131 -10.91 7.39 -0.21
N TRP A 132 -11.88 6.63 0.28
CA TRP A 132 -11.94 5.18 0.08
C TRP A 132 -12.44 4.79 -1.31
N LEU A 133 -13.36 5.56 -1.88
CA LEU A 133 -14.10 5.18 -3.09
C LEU A 133 -13.46 5.67 -4.40
N ALA A 134 -12.70 6.78 -4.33
CA ALA A 134 -12.28 7.51 -5.52
C ALA A 134 -10.90 7.16 -6.10
N PRO A 135 -9.93 6.55 -5.39
CA PRO A 135 -8.57 6.44 -5.90
C PRO A 135 -8.42 5.33 -6.94
N THR A 136 -7.76 5.64 -8.06
CA THR A 136 -7.45 4.64 -9.10
C THR A 136 -6.55 3.49 -8.64
N PRO A 137 -5.64 3.64 -7.66
CA PRO A 137 -4.98 2.50 -7.04
C PRO A 137 -5.93 1.41 -6.54
N LEU A 138 -7.14 1.78 -6.08
CA LEU A 138 -8.16 0.81 -5.68
C LEU A 138 -8.66 -0.01 -6.88
N TYR A 139 -8.88 0.65 -8.04
CA TYR A 139 -9.24 -0.08 -9.26
C TYR A 139 -8.18 -1.12 -9.64
N LEU A 140 -6.89 -0.72 -9.62
CA LEU A 140 -5.80 -1.66 -9.93
C LEU A 140 -5.68 -2.78 -8.92
N GLU A 141 -5.87 -2.49 -7.63
CA GLU A 141 -5.89 -3.48 -6.55
C GLU A 141 -6.91 -4.58 -6.84
N LEU A 142 -8.16 -4.19 -7.18
CA LEU A 142 -9.23 -5.10 -7.53
C LEU A 142 -8.96 -5.83 -8.85
N TYR A 143 -8.51 -5.10 -9.87
CA TYR A 143 -8.24 -5.62 -11.21
C TYR A 143 -7.14 -6.69 -11.22
N MET A 144 -6.03 -6.43 -10.54
CA MET A 144 -4.92 -7.38 -10.43
C MET A 144 -5.18 -8.49 -9.39
N GLY A 145 -6.14 -8.27 -8.48
CA GLY A 145 -6.48 -9.22 -7.44
C GLY A 145 -5.50 -9.23 -6.26
N GLN A 146 -5.03 -8.04 -5.86
CA GLN A 146 -4.09 -7.85 -4.75
C GLN A 146 -4.80 -7.83 -3.38
N VAL A 147 -4.04 -8.05 -2.31
CA VAL A 147 -4.56 -8.09 -0.93
C VAL A 147 -4.10 -6.88 -0.09
N SER A 148 -3.65 -5.80 -0.74
CA SER A 148 -3.23 -4.59 -0.02
C SER A 148 -4.40 -3.89 0.65
N LEU A 149 -5.59 -3.91 0.03
CA LEU A 149 -6.82 -3.37 0.62
C LEU A 149 -7.15 -4.07 1.94
N TRP A 150 -7.07 -5.40 1.99
CA TRP A 150 -7.39 -6.16 3.21
C TRP A 150 -6.43 -5.82 4.35
N ALA A 151 -5.12 -5.75 4.05
CA ALA A 151 -4.14 -5.35 5.05
C ALA A 151 -4.32 -3.87 5.47
N ALA A 152 -4.63 -2.97 4.51
CA ALA A 152 -4.93 -1.56 4.78
C ALA A 152 -6.14 -1.40 5.70
N SER A 153 -7.20 -2.15 5.47
CA SER A 153 -8.42 -2.13 6.29
C SER A 153 -8.18 -2.63 7.72
N LEU A 154 -7.39 -3.69 7.87
CA LEU A 154 -6.96 -4.16 9.19
C LEU A 154 -6.14 -3.09 9.93
N LEU A 155 -5.28 -2.34 9.24
CA LEU A 155 -4.53 -1.22 9.81
C LEU A 155 -5.42 -0.01 10.09
N PHE A 156 -6.45 0.23 9.28
CA PHE A 156 -7.44 1.26 9.56
C PHE A 156 -8.24 0.93 10.83
N TYR A 157 -8.68 -0.31 10.97
CA TYR A 157 -9.31 -0.79 12.19
C TYR A 157 -8.37 -0.73 13.40
N LEU A 158 -7.09 -1.03 13.23
CA LEU A 158 -6.05 -0.81 14.25
C LEU A 158 -6.03 0.66 14.72
N PHE A 159 -5.99 1.61 13.79
CA PHE A 159 -5.98 3.04 14.13
C PHE A 159 -7.24 3.45 14.89
N TYR A 160 -8.41 2.98 14.46
CA TYR A 160 -9.66 3.19 15.17
C TYR A 160 -9.61 2.64 16.60
N CYS A 161 -9.10 1.42 16.78
CA CYS A 161 -8.95 0.78 18.08
C CYS A 161 -7.97 1.54 19.00
N LEU A 162 -6.84 1.99 18.46
CA LEU A 162 -5.88 2.81 19.22
C LEU A 162 -6.50 4.14 19.67
N ASP A 163 -7.28 4.78 18.81
CA ASP A 163 -8.00 6.03 19.15
C ASP A 163 -9.02 5.84 20.27
N ARG A 164 -9.65 4.68 20.31
CA ARG A 164 -10.64 4.29 21.35
C ARG A 164 -10.02 3.66 22.60
N GLY A 165 -8.70 3.50 22.64
CA GLY A 165 -8.01 2.85 23.75
C GLY A 165 -8.14 1.32 23.78
N HIS A 166 -8.68 0.70 22.73
CA HIS A 166 -8.88 -0.76 22.62
C HIS A 166 -7.59 -1.48 22.18
N ARG A 167 -6.54 -1.41 23.01
CA ARG A 167 -5.18 -1.88 22.69
C ARG A 167 -5.11 -3.35 22.28
N ARG A 168 -5.94 -4.23 22.89
CA ARG A 168 -5.98 -5.65 22.54
C ARG A 168 -6.45 -5.85 21.11
N ASN A 169 -7.55 -5.22 20.72
CA ASN A 169 -8.10 -5.31 19.36
C ASN A 169 -7.14 -4.69 18.33
N ALA A 170 -6.47 -3.59 18.68
CA ALA A 170 -5.43 -3.01 17.85
C ALA A 170 -4.29 -4.01 17.59
N GLY A 171 -3.84 -4.72 18.62
CA GLY A 171 -2.81 -5.76 18.49
C GLY A 171 -3.24 -6.92 17.62
N LEU A 172 -4.49 -7.41 17.76
CA LEU A 172 -5.05 -8.46 16.92
C LEU A 172 -5.17 -8.02 15.45
N ALA A 173 -5.65 -6.81 15.21
CA ALA A 173 -5.74 -6.25 13.87
C ALA A 173 -4.36 -6.11 13.21
N TRP A 174 -3.36 -5.64 13.95
CA TRP A 174 -1.98 -5.60 13.46
C TRP A 174 -1.43 -6.99 13.14
N THR A 175 -1.63 -7.97 14.03
CA THR A 175 -1.23 -9.35 13.80
C THR A 175 -1.85 -9.90 12.51
N ALA A 176 -3.15 -9.72 12.33
CA ALA A 176 -3.85 -10.14 11.11
C ALA A 176 -3.29 -9.42 9.86
N ALA A 177 -3.02 -8.11 9.95
CA ALA A 177 -2.42 -7.36 8.84
C ALA A 177 -1.03 -7.90 8.47
N VAL A 178 -0.19 -8.27 9.46
CA VAL A 178 1.13 -8.88 9.22
C VAL A 178 1.00 -10.25 8.55
N LEU A 179 0.05 -11.08 8.97
CA LEU A 179 -0.18 -12.40 8.36
C LEU A 179 -0.70 -12.29 6.92
N VAL A 180 -1.47 -11.25 6.60
CA VAL A 180 -1.92 -10.95 5.22
C VAL A 180 -0.78 -10.35 4.41
N LYS A 181 -0.08 -9.34 4.95
CA LYS A 181 1.00 -8.63 4.25
C LYS A 181 2.12 -8.23 5.23
N PRO A 182 3.29 -8.89 5.17
CA PRO A 182 4.37 -8.70 6.15
C PRO A 182 4.86 -7.25 6.29
N ASN A 183 4.60 -6.41 5.29
CA ASN A 183 4.96 -4.98 5.31
C ASN A 183 4.37 -4.21 6.50
N ALA A 184 3.27 -4.71 7.09
CA ALA A 184 2.70 -4.17 8.32
C ALA A 184 3.65 -4.25 9.54
N LEU A 185 4.73 -5.07 9.48
CA LEU A 185 5.81 -5.09 10.49
C LEU A 185 6.53 -3.74 10.64
N LEU A 186 6.45 -2.86 9.65
CA LEU A 186 7.01 -1.51 9.76
C LEU A 186 6.42 -0.68 10.91
N LEU A 187 5.26 -1.07 11.45
CA LEU A 187 4.67 -0.40 12.63
C LEU A 187 5.37 -0.79 13.95
N LEU A 188 6.27 -1.78 13.94
CA LEU A 188 7.00 -2.27 15.11
C LEU A 188 7.63 -1.14 15.98
N PRO A 189 8.36 -0.15 15.42
CA PRO A 189 8.96 0.90 16.23
C PRO A 189 7.94 1.77 16.97
N ALA A 190 6.74 1.98 16.40
CA ALA A 190 5.67 2.72 17.05
C ALA A 190 5.12 1.97 18.28
N PHE A 191 4.90 0.65 18.16
CA PHE A 191 4.49 -0.20 19.28
C PHE A 191 5.55 -0.24 20.38
N LEU A 192 6.84 -0.39 20.02
CA LEU A 192 7.95 -0.38 20.97
C LEU A 192 8.04 0.95 21.73
N ARG A 193 7.93 2.08 21.02
CA ARG A 193 7.93 3.43 21.62
C ARG A 193 6.79 3.63 22.61
N GLN A 194 5.62 3.07 22.32
CA GLN A 194 4.43 3.14 23.18
C GLN A 194 4.40 2.05 24.26
N ARG A 195 5.47 1.24 24.38
CA ARG A 195 5.58 0.14 25.35
C ARG A 195 4.43 -0.88 25.26
N GLN A 196 3.91 -1.10 24.06
CA GLN A 196 2.84 -2.05 23.79
C GLN A 196 3.42 -3.43 23.47
N TYR A 197 3.97 -4.10 24.47
CA TYR A 197 4.69 -5.39 24.30
C TYR A 197 3.73 -6.56 24.05
N HIS A 198 2.48 -6.50 24.56
CA HIS A 198 1.51 -7.57 24.34
C HIS A 198 1.18 -7.78 22.84
N PRO A 199 0.85 -6.75 22.03
CA PRO A 199 0.72 -6.91 20.58
C PRO A 199 1.95 -7.52 19.92
N LEU A 200 3.15 -7.15 20.35
CA LEU A 200 4.40 -7.70 19.81
C LEU A 200 4.50 -9.20 20.09
N ALA A 201 4.27 -9.62 21.33
CA ALA A 201 4.31 -11.04 21.71
C ALA A 201 3.27 -11.86 20.94
N VAL A 202 2.03 -11.36 20.82
CA VAL A 202 0.95 -12.02 20.07
C VAL A 202 1.31 -12.16 18.59
N CYS A 203 1.79 -11.08 17.96
CA CYS A 203 2.18 -11.11 16.56
C CYS A 203 3.35 -12.07 16.32
N THR A 204 4.38 -12.01 17.14
CA THR A 204 5.53 -12.92 17.04
C THR A 204 5.08 -14.37 17.21
N ALA A 205 4.28 -14.67 18.24
CA ALA A 205 3.75 -16.02 18.44
C ALA A 205 2.91 -16.50 17.25
N ALA A 206 2.02 -15.65 16.73
CA ALA A 206 1.19 -15.99 15.58
C ALA A 206 2.05 -16.27 14.33
N VAL A 207 3.02 -15.41 14.02
CA VAL A 207 3.92 -15.61 12.87
C VAL A 207 4.74 -16.89 13.03
N VAL A 208 5.32 -17.12 14.21
CA VAL A 208 6.11 -18.33 14.46
C VAL A 208 5.24 -19.59 14.38
N LEU A 209 4.12 -19.63 15.08
CA LEU A 209 3.23 -20.81 15.10
C LEU A 209 2.66 -21.16 13.74
N THR A 210 2.38 -20.17 12.89
CA THR A 210 1.77 -20.40 11.58
C THR A 210 2.80 -20.56 10.45
N SER A 211 4.04 -20.14 10.64
CA SER A 211 5.06 -20.17 9.58
C SER A 211 6.16 -21.21 9.84
N LEU A 212 6.57 -21.39 11.09
CA LEU A 212 7.66 -22.31 11.42
C LEU A 212 7.39 -23.77 11.01
N PRO A 213 6.19 -24.35 11.22
CA PRO A 213 5.91 -25.72 10.77
C PRO A 213 6.13 -25.91 9.26
N HIS A 214 5.74 -24.91 8.46
CA HIS A 214 5.94 -24.96 7.02
C HIS A 214 7.44 -24.92 6.67
N PHE A 215 8.21 -23.99 7.22
CA PHE A 215 9.64 -23.87 6.95
C PHE A 215 10.47 -25.05 7.46
N LEU A 216 9.97 -25.78 8.47
CA LEU A 216 10.57 -27.04 8.91
C LEU A 216 10.27 -28.17 7.92
N ALA A 217 9.07 -28.20 7.34
CA ALA A 217 8.69 -29.19 6.33
C ALA A 217 9.36 -28.93 4.96
N PHE A 218 9.54 -27.65 4.61
CA PHE A 218 10.13 -27.20 3.35
C PHE A 218 11.27 -26.17 3.62
N PRO A 219 12.46 -26.60 4.05
CA PRO A 219 13.53 -25.68 4.45
C PRO A 219 14.02 -24.73 3.36
N ALA A 220 13.97 -25.15 2.07
CA ALA A 220 14.35 -24.31 0.93
C ALA A 220 13.44 -23.07 0.78
N SER A 221 12.19 -23.16 1.19
CA SER A 221 11.20 -22.07 1.12
C SER A 221 11.62 -20.84 1.92
N TRP A 222 12.37 -21.02 3.02
CA TRP A 222 12.90 -19.90 3.78
C TRP A 222 13.82 -19.01 2.94
N GLY A 223 14.70 -19.63 2.13
CA GLY A 223 15.58 -18.88 1.22
C GLY A 223 14.80 -18.09 0.16
N VAL A 224 13.74 -18.70 -0.41
CA VAL A 224 12.87 -18.05 -1.38
C VAL A 224 12.13 -16.88 -0.74
N PHE A 225 11.50 -17.09 0.42
CA PHE A 225 10.79 -16.04 1.16
C PHE A 225 11.72 -14.87 1.54
N ALA A 226 12.88 -15.18 2.13
CA ALA A 226 13.83 -14.16 2.55
C ALA A 226 14.42 -13.41 1.33
N GLY A 227 14.77 -14.11 0.25
CA GLY A 227 15.25 -13.51 -0.98
C GLY A 227 14.24 -12.55 -1.62
N ALA A 228 12.96 -12.95 -1.65
CA ALA A 228 11.90 -12.13 -2.21
C ALA A 228 11.61 -10.86 -1.38
N ASN A 229 11.66 -10.96 -0.05
CA ASN A 229 11.25 -9.86 0.84
C ASN A 229 12.43 -9.00 1.31
N LEU A 230 13.58 -9.59 1.61
CA LEU A 230 14.74 -8.91 2.19
C LEU A 230 15.92 -8.81 1.20
N GLY A 231 16.01 -9.70 0.23
CA GLY A 231 17.08 -9.75 -0.74
C GLY A 231 16.98 -8.66 -1.82
N SER A 232 18.10 -8.47 -2.53
CA SER A 232 18.14 -7.66 -3.76
C SER A 232 17.68 -8.46 -4.99
N GLN A 233 17.60 -9.78 -4.87
CA GLN A 233 17.11 -10.64 -5.94
C GLN A 233 15.62 -10.37 -6.16
N GLN A 234 15.30 -9.97 -7.36
CA GLN A 234 13.94 -9.67 -7.78
C GLN A 234 13.64 -10.36 -9.10
N VAL A 235 12.37 -10.42 -9.40
CA VAL A 235 11.93 -10.65 -10.75
C VAL A 235 12.68 -9.69 -11.67
N GLN A 236 13.28 -10.23 -12.71
CA GLN A 236 14.12 -9.52 -13.64
C GLN A 236 13.45 -8.22 -14.11
N GLY A 237 14.08 -7.09 -13.86
CA GLY A 237 13.59 -5.78 -14.24
C GLY A 237 12.60 -5.08 -13.27
N ALA A 238 12.07 -5.72 -12.24
CA ALA A 238 11.09 -5.08 -11.34
C ALA A 238 11.66 -3.85 -10.61
N PHE A 239 12.93 -3.86 -10.28
CA PHE A 239 13.63 -2.78 -9.60
C PHE A 239 13.67 -1.48 -10.43
N THR A 240 13.83 -1.59 -11.74
CA THR A 240 13.92 -0.46 -12.68
C THR A 240 12.67 -0.27 -13.50
N HIS A 241 11.69 -1.19 -13.43
CA HIS A 241 10.47 -1.15 -14.21
C HIS A 241 9.75 0.20 -14.06
N ALA A 242 9.17 0.70 -15.15
CA ALA A 242 8.42 1.96 -15.16
C ALA A 242 7.26 1.98 -14.15
N GLY A 243 6.67 0.82 -13.85
CA GLY A 243 5.64 0.67 -12.82
C GLY A 243 6.14 0.81 -11.38
N ASN A 244 7.47 0.78 -11.14
CA ASN A 244 8.02 1.04 -9.81
C ASN A 244 8.07 2.55 -9.55
N LEU A 245 7.14 3.04 -8.75
CA LEU A 245 6.92 4.46 -8.44
C LEU A 245 7.54 4.89 -7.10
N GLY A 246 8.35 4.01 -6.49
CA GLY A 246 9.02 4.25 -5.22
C GLY A 246 10.33 5.02 -5.36
N LEU A 247 10.89 5.41 -4.20
CA LEU A 247 12.16 6.13 -4.11
C LEU A 247 13.33 5.34 -4.72
N TRP A 248 13.33 4.01 -4.56
CA TRP A 248 14.36 3.14 -5.13
C TRP A 248 14.41 3.22 -6.66
N GLY A 249 13.26 3.11 -7.32
CA GLY A 249 13.15 3.19 -8.77
C GLY A 249 13.59 4.56 -9.29
N ALA A 250 13.20 5.65 -8.62
CA ALA A 250 13.60 7.00 -8.98
C ALA A 250 15.12 7.19 -8.83
N ALA A 251 15.71 6.78 -7.70
CA ALA A 251 17.13 6.88 -7.45
C ALA A 251 17.96 6.00 -8.40
N ALA A 252 17.52 4.77 -8.67
CA ALA A 252 18.17 3.88 -9.63
C ALA A 252 18.18 4.47 -11.05
N GLY A 253 17.05 5.07 -11.46
CA GLY A 253 16.95 5.75 -12.74
C GLY A 253 17.94 6.91 -12.87
N LEU A 254 18.09 7.72 -11.81
CA LEU A 254 19.09 8.81 -11.77
C LEU A 254 20.51 8.28 -11.91
N VAL A 255 20.85 7.26 -11.13
CA VAL A 255 22.19 6.66 -11.12
C VAL A 255 22.51 6.03 -12.48
N ALA A 256 21.59 5.28 -13.05
CA ALA A 256 21.78 4.64 -14.35
C ALA A 256 22.05 5.68 -15.44
N LYS A 257 21.26 6.76 -15.49
CA LYS A 257 21.47 7.85 -16.44
C LYS A 257 22.83 8.53 -16.23
N ALA A 258 23.23 8.81 -14.99
CA ALA A 258 24.51 9.42 -14.67
C ALA A 258 25.71 8.50 -15.03
N ALA A 259 25.51 7.18 -14.95
CA ALA A 259 26.51 6.18 -15.29
C ALA A 259 26.51 5.78 -16.78
N GLY A 260 25.58 6.31 -17.59
CA GLY A 260 25.43 5.91 -19.00
C GLY A 260 24.91 4.47 -19.18
N LEU A 261 24.22 3.92 -18.15
CA LEU A 261 23.69 2.56 -18.18
C LEU A 261 22.25 2.55 -18.73
N SER A 262 21.89 1.44 -19.39
CA SER A 262 20.50 1.18 -19.76
C SER A 262 19.76 0.57 -18.57
N LEU A 263 18.62 1.15 -18.19
CA LEU A 263 17.77 0.60 -17.13
C LEU A 263 17.25 -0.80 -17.45
N ALA A 264 17.07 -1.10 -18.74
CA ALA A 264 16.64 -2.42 -19.19
C ALA A 264 17.62 -3.57 -18.88
N THR A 265 18.90 -3.24 -18.69
CA THR A 265 19.94 -4.22 -18.38
C THR A 265 20.16 -4.42 -16.88
N LEU A 266 19.54 -3.59 -16.05
CA LEU A 266 19.69 -3.63 -14.60
C LEU A 266 18.63 -4.55 -14.01
N SER A 267 19.06 -5.66 -13.43
CA SER A 267 18.19 -6.62 -12.74
C SER A 267 18.21 -6.44 -11.23
N THR A 268 19.33 -6.01 -10.70
CA THR A 268 19.58 -5.89 -9.26
C THR A 268 20.31 -4.61 -8.90
N LEU A 269 20.32 -4.26 -7.63
CA LEU A 269 21.14 -3.18 -7.10
C LEU A 269 22.65 -3.39 -7.41
N GLY A 270 23.09 -4.66 -7.46
CA GLY A 270 24.49 -5.04 -7.73
C GLY A 270 24.99 -4.65 -9.13
N ASP A 271 24.07 -4.46 -10.09
CA ASP A 271 24.39 -4.07 -11.47
C ASP A 271 24.75 -2.58 -11.57
N LEU A 272 24.44 -1.79 -10.55
CA LEU A 272 24.85 -0.40 -10.47
C LEU A 272 26.31 -0.27 -10.01
N PRO A 273 27.04 0.80 -10.44
CA PRO A 273 28.34 1.08 -9.89
C PRO A 273 28.29 1.29 -8.37
N ARG A 274 29.35 0.97 -7.64
CA ARG A 274 29.38 1.00 -6.15
C ARG A 274 28.89 2.34 -5.57
N TRP A 275 29.29 3.47 -6.17
CA TRP A 275 28.83 4.78 -5.74
C TRP A 275 27.30 4.91 -5.92
N GLY A 276 26.78 4.36 -7.01
CA GLY A 276 25.36 4.38 -7.32
C GLY A 276 24.54 3.53 -6.36
N GLN A 277 25.04 2.35 -5.96
CA GLN A 277 24.43 1.52 -4.91
C GLN A 277 24.28 2.32 -3.61
N GLY A 278 25.34 3.05 -3.23
CA GLY A 278 25.31 3.94 -2.07
C GLY A 278 24.25 5.03 -2.16
N VAL A 279 24.13 5.68 -3.33
CA VAL A 279 23.10 6.72 -3.57
C VAL A 279 21.69 6.15 -3.45
N VAL A 280 21.42 5.00 -4.05
CA VAL A 280 20.10 4.36 -4.00
C VAL A 280 19.73 3.96 -2.58
N LEU A 281 20.68 3.45 -1.78
CA LEU A 281 20.45 3.05 -0.39
C LEU A 281 20.32 4.24 0.56
N LEU A 282 20.98 5.36 0.28
CA LEU A 282 20.99 6.53 1.17
C LEU A 282 19.59 7.06 1.44
N GLY A 283 18.71 7.13 0.43
CA GLY A 283 17.35 7.62 0.57
C GLY A 283 16.53 6.81 1.58
N PRO A 284 16.33 5.50 1.36
CA PRO A 284 15.61 4.63 2.30
C PRO A 284 16.21 4.63 3.71
N VAL A 285 17.54 4.60 3.85
CA VAL A 285 18.22 4.65 5.16
C VAL A 285 17.93 5.99 5.86
N ALA A 286 18.00 7.11 5.14
CA ALA A 286 17.68 8.42 5.69
C ALA A 286 16.20 8.50 6.15
N VAL A 287 15.26 7.94 5.38
CA VAL A 287 13.85 7.86 5.74
C VAL A 287 13.65 7.04 7.01
N LEU A 288 14.27 5.86 7.10
CA LEU A 288 14.20 5.02 8.31
C LEU A 288 14.78 5.72 9.53
N ALA A 289 15.97 6.33 9.40
CA ALA A 289 16.64 7.06 10.48
C ALA A 289 15.80 8.26 10.95
N ALA A 290 15.26 9.07 10.02
CA ALA A 290 14.41 10.21 10.32
C ALA A 290 13.10 9.76 11.00
N SER A 291 12.47 8.69 10.50
CA SER A 291 11.25 8.13 11.10
C SER A 291 11.49 7.62 12.51
N LEU A 292 12.61 6.91 12.72
CA LEU A 292 13.01 6.43 14.05
C LEU A 292 13.30 7.60 14.99
N TYR A 293 14.08 8.58 14.55
CA TYR A 293 14.38 9.79 15.32
C TYR A 293 13.10 10.51 15.73
N ALA A 294 12.19 10.77 14.78
CA ALA A 294 10.92 11.43 15.04
C ALA A 294 10.07 10.62 16.03
N THR A 295 10.01 9.29 15.85
CA THR A 295 9.27 8.40 16.77
C THR A 295 9.82 8.47 18.20
N LEU A 296 11.14 8.43 18.36
CA LEU A 296 11.79 8.44 19.68
C LEU A 296 11.71 9.82 20.35
N ARG A 297 11.78 10.91 19.57
CA ARG A 297 11.78 12.30 20.05
C ARG A 297 10.40 12.94 20.01
N SER A 298 9.37 12.22 19.61
CA SER A 298 8.02 12.76 19.51
C SER A 298 7.57 13.43 20.80
N ARG A 299 7.12 14.67 20.65
CA ARG A 299 6.47 15.46 21.68
C ARG A 299 4.95 15.57 21.47
N ASN A 300 4.46 15.08 20.34
CA ASN A 300 3.04 15.05 20.02
C ASN A 300 2.35 13.93 20.79
N PRO A 301 1.27 14.20 21.53
CA PRO A 301 0.57 13.22 22.33
C PRO A 301 -0.37 12.31 21.51
N ASP A 302 -0.57 12.59 20.21
CA ASP A 302 -1.43 11.75 19.36
C ASP A 302 -0.79 10.37 19.16
N PRO A 303 -1.41 9.30 19.68
CA PRO A 303 -0.84 7.96 19.60
C PRO A 303 -0.84 7.39 18.18
N LEU A 304 -1.62 7.98 17.24
CA LEU A 304 -1.73 7.48 15.87
C LEU A 304 -0.59 7.97 14.99
N LEU A 305 -0.05 9.16 15.23
CA LEU A 305 0.99 9.77 14.39
C LEU A 305 2.24 8.89 14.19
N PRO A 306 2.82 8.23 15.22
CA PRO A 306 3.95 7.33 14.99
C PRO A 306 3.59 6.16 14.07
N HIS A 307 2.39 5.57 14.22
CA HIS A 307 1.96 4.44 13.39
C HIS A 307 1.72 4.88 11.94
N THR A 308 1.03 6.01 11.73
CA THR A 308 0.79 6.55 10.38
C THR A 308 2.10 6.97 9.69
N LEU A 309 3.08 7.51 10.44
CA LEU A 309 4.40 7.83 9.92
C LEU A 309 5.10 6.59 9.34
N TRP A 310 5.15 5.48 10.10
CA TRP A 310 5.81 4.26 9.65
C TRP A 310 5.10 3.61 8.46
N LEU A 311 3.78 3.71 8.40
CA LEU A 311 3.04 3.24 7.23
C LEU A 311 3.31 4.10 6.00
N SER A 312 3.46 5.43 6.15
CA SER A 312 3.87 6.32 5.05
C SER A 312 5.31 6.07 4.61
N ALA A 313 6.22 5.75 5.55
CA ALA A 313 7.61 5.45 5.24
C ALA A 313 7.74 4.22 4.32
N PHE A 314 6.77 3.27 4.33
CA PHE A 314 6.76 2.11 3.43
C PHE A 314 7.02 2.50 1.97
N PHE A 315 6.37 3.55 1.47
CA PHE A 315 6.47 3.98 0.07
C PHE A 315 7.84 4.56 -0.32
N LEU A 316 8.63 4.93 0.69
CA LEU A 316 9.97 5.51 0.53
C LEU A 316 11.10 4.51 0.83
N VAL A 317 10.79 3.44 1.57
CA VAL A 317 11.80 2.44 1.94
C VAL A 317 11.65 1.11 1.22
N TYR A 318 10.44 0.79 0.75
CA TYR A 318 10.21 -0.45 0.05
C TYR A 318 10.74 -0.36 -1.39
N LYS A 319 11.44 -1.42 -1.81
CA LYS A 319 12.18 -1.45 -3.07
C LYS A 319 11.30 -1.57 -4.32
N ASP A 320 10.05 -1.99 -4.16
CA ASP A 320 9.15 -2.41 -5.24
C ASP A 320 7.74 -1.85 -4.99
N VAL A 321 7.58 -0.56 -5.30
CA VAL A 321 6.33 0.19 -5.05
C VAL A 321 5.56 0.38 -6.35
N TRP A 322 4.49 -0.37 -6.52
CA TRP A 322 3.57 -0.28 -7.65
C TRP A 322 2.36 0.60 -7.32
N GLU A 323 1.64 1.05 -8.33
CA GLU A 323 0.49 1.95 -8.15
C GLU A 323 -0.57 1.37 -7.21
N HIS A 324 -0.93 0.10 -7.34
CA HIS A 324 -1.90 -0.56 -6.46
C HIS A 324 -1.47 -0.56 -4.98
N HIS A 325 -0.18 -0.51 -4.68
CA HIS A 325 0.29 -0.42 -3.29
C HIS A 325 -0.19 0.86 -2.58
N TYR A 326 -0.50 1.94 -3.32
CA TYR A 326 -0.96 3.19 -2.70
C TYR A 326 -2.32 3.07 -2.00
N VAL A 327 -3.07 2.00 -2.22
CA VAL A 327 -4.22 1.63 -1.38
C VAL A 327 -3.82 1.50 0.10
N PHE A 328 -2.60 1.04 0.37
CA PHE A 328 -2.04 0.92 1.72
C PHE A 328 -1.82 2.27 2.42
N LEU A 329 -1.83 3.39 1.69
CA LEU A 329 -1.73 4.75 2.23
C LEU A 329 -3.11 5.35 2.57
N LEU A 330 -4.21 4.78 2.10
CA LEU A 330 -5.56 5.31 2.34
C LEU A 330 -5.89 5.45 3.83
N PRO A 331 -5.64 4.42 4.70
CA PRO A 331 -5.86 4.55 6.14
C PRO A 331 -5.14 5.76 6.74
N VAL A 332 -3.90 6.02 6.28
CA VAL A 332 -3.11 7.17 6.75
C VAL A 332 -3.76 8.48 6.35
N LEU A 333 -4.12 8.62 5.07
CA LEU A 333 -4.72 9.85 4.55
C LEU A 333 -6.05 10.16 5.23
N VAL A 334 -6.90 9.13 5.41
CA VAL A 334 -8.18 9.26 6.11
C VAL A 334 -7.96 9.70 7.56
N VAL A 335 -7.07 9.02 8.30
CA VAL A 335 -6.78 9.35 9.71
C VAL A 335 -6.20 10.75 9.84
N LEU A 336 -5.22 11.09 9.01
CA LEU A 336 -4.61 12.43 9.04
C LEU A 336 -5.62 13.51 8.69
N TYR A 337 -6.51 13.26 7.72
CA TYR A 337 -7.55 14.22 7.36
C TYR A 337 -8.57 14.42 8.49
N LEU A 338 -8.94 13.36 9.20
CA LEU A 338 -9.86 13.45 10.34
C LEU A 338 -9.23 14.15 11.54
N ARG A 339 -7.91 14.03 11.73
CA ARG A 339 -7.17 14.61 12.88
C ARG A 339 -6.63 16.01 12.61
N TYR A 340 -6.16 16.23 11.41
CA TYR A 340 -5.43 17.42 10.99
C TYR A 340 -5.94 17.90 9.63
N PRO A 341 -7.23 18.27 9.50
CA PRO A 341 -7.80 18.66 8.21
C PRO A 341 -7.05 19.87 7.63
N THR A 342 -6.51 19.66 6.43
CA THR A 342 -5.79 20.72 5.70
C THR A 342 -5.99 20.53 4.20
N PRO A 343 -6.12 21.62 3.41
CA PRO A 343 -6.21 21.54 1.96
C PRO A 343 -5.02 20.79 1.31
N TRP A 344 -3.84 20.90 1.91
CA TRP A 344 -2.65 20.17 1.47
C TRP A 344 -2.88 18.65 1.39
N LEU A 345 -3.55 18.05 2.37
CA LEU A 345 -3.86 16.60 2.34
C LEU A 345 -4.78 16.24 1.17
N LEU A 346 -5.69 17.13 0.78
CA LEU A 346 -6.54 16.91 -0.39
C LEU A 346 -5.73 16.98 -1.68
N VAL A 347 -4.76 17.88 -1.76
CA VAL A 347 -3.83 17.96 -2.91
C VAL A 347 -2.96 16.69 -2.97
N ALA A 348 -2.41 16.26 -1.84
CA ALA A 348 -1.64 15.02 -1.77
C ALA A 348 -2.48 13.80 -2.13
N PHE A 349 -3.72 13.73 -1.60
CA PHE A 349 -4.67 12.66 -1.96
C PHE A 349 -4.96 12.68 -3.46
N ALA A 350 -5.26 13.84 -4.06
CA ALA A 350 -5.53 13.94 -5.50
C ALA A 350 -4.33 13.42 -6.34
N GLY A 351 -3.09 13.80 -5.99
CA GLY A 351 -1.89 13.29 -6.67
C GLY A 351 -1.73 11.77 -6.54
N LEU A 352 -2.13 11.20 -5.40
CA LEU A 352 -2.09 9.74 -5.17
C LEU A 352 -3.28 9.00 -5.80
N ALA A 353 -4.44 9.64 -5.86
CA ALA A 353 -5.68 9.05 -6.37
C ALA A 353 -5.76 9.04 -7.90
N LEU A 354 -5.17 10.01 -8.60
CA LEU A 354 -5.13 10.04 -10.05
C LEU A 354 -4.32 8.87 -10.61
N PRO A 355 -4.69 8.32 -11.78
CA PRO A 355 -3.90 7.27 -12.41
C PRO A 355 -2.49 7.79 -12.73
N THR A 356 -1.51 6.94 -12.56
CA THR A 356 -0.17 7.21 -13.12
C THR A 356 -0.30 7.21 -14.64
N PRO A 357 0.27 8.21 -15.34
CA PRO A 357 0.02 8.40 -16.77
C PRO A 357 0.75 7.36 -17.64
N LEU A 358 0.53 6.07 -17.38
CA LEU A 358 1.07 4.95 -18.18
C LEU A 358 0.59 5.01 -19.62
N VAL A 359 -0.62 5.55 -19.87
CA VAL A 359 -1.14 5.79 -21.22
C VAL A 359 -0.20 6.65 -22.07
N PHE A 360 0.58 7.54 -21.46
CA PHE A 360 1.58 8.34 -22.19
C PHE A 360 2.77 7.53 -22.69
N LEU A 361 2.95 6.30 -22.20
CA LEU A 361 3.95 5.39 -22.74
C LEU A 361 3.70 5.08 -24.22
N ASP A 362 2.42 4.95 -24.60
CA ASP A 362 2.01 4.67 -25.97
C ASP A 362 2.16 5.89 -26.91
N LEU A 363 2.21 7.10 -26.34
CA LEU A 363 2.37 8.33 -27.09
C LEU A 363 3.84 8.63 -27.48
N TYR A 364 4.79 7.94 -26.84
CA TYR A 364 6.20 8.13 -27.15
C TYR A 364 6.63 7.20 -28.30
N PRO A 365 7.18 7.76 -29.40
CA PRO A 365 7.71 6.96 -30.50
C PRO A 365 8.77 5.97 -30.00
N GLY A 366 8.63 4.70 -30.37
CA GLY A 366 9.55 3.63 -29.98
C GLY A 366 9.32 2.97 -28.62
N VAL A 367 8.33 3.42 -27.86
CA VAL A 367 7.97 2.82 -26.55
C VAL A 367 6.79 1.87 -26.65
N LYS A 368 6.02 1.93 -27.73
CA LYS A 368 4.82 1.09 -27.94
C LYS A 368 5.15 -0.39 -27.76
N GLY A 369 4.47 -1.02 -26.78
CA GLY A 369 4.70 -2.42 -26.43
C GLY A 369 5.98 -2.69 -25.63
N SER A 370 6.74 -1.66 -25.22
CA SER A 370 7.94 -1.81 -24.40
C SER A 370 7.59 -1.73 -22.90
N ILE A 371 8.07 -2.71 -22.15
CA ILE A 371 8.01 -2.71 -20.68
C ILE A 371 8.99 -1.66 -20.09
N ASP A 372 9.94 -1.17 -20.91
CA ASP A 372 11.02 -0.28 -20.50
C ASP A 372 11.01 1.02 -21.33
N PRO A 373 10.12 1.98 -20.99
CA PRO A 373 10.05 3.26 -21.65
C PRO A 373 11.29 4.11 -21.42
N GLU A 374 12.11 3.77 -20.46
CA GLU A 374 13.29 4.56 -20.05
C GLU A 374 14.40 4.57 -21.10
N ARG A 375 14.38 3.61 -22.03
CA ARG A 375 15.26 3.67 -23.22
C ARG A 375 14.99 4.90 -24.08
N ALA A 376 13.71 5.29 -24.21
CA ALA A 376 13.28 6.41 -25.04
C ALA A 376 13.15 7.71 -24.25
N TRP A 377 13.03 7.66 -22.91
CA TRP A 377 12.77 8.81 -22.07
C TRP A 377 14.06 9.57 -21.72
N SER A 378 13.93 10.90 -21.64
CA SER A 378 14.93 11.72 -20.99
C SER A 378 14.94 11.45 -19.48
N LEU A 379 16.03 11.81 -18.81
CA LEU A 379 16.10 11.77 -17.35
C LEU A 379 14.92 12.53 -16.70
N TRP A 380 14.62 13.71 -17.21
CA TRP A 380 13.57 14.58 -16.67
C TRP A 380 12.17 13.99 -16.88
N THR A 381 11.92 13.35 -18.02
CA THR A 381 10.67 12.66 -18.29
C THR A 381 10.47 11.49 -17.32
N SER A 382 11.51 10.65 -17.13
CA SER A 382 11.47 9.52 -16.20
C SER A 382 11.26 9.99 -14.76
N LEU A 383 12.01 11.01 -14.31
CA LEU A 383 11.83 11.58 -12.98
C LEU A 383 10.46 12.21 -12.80
N GLY A 384 9.98 12.98 -13.76
CA GLY A 384 8.65 13.59 -13.73
C GLY A 384 7.56 12.53 -13.56
N TYR A 385 7.64 11.45 -14.34
CA TYR A 385 6.72 10.33 -14.27
C TYR A 385 6.73 9.66 -12.88
N ARG A 386 7.91 9.25 -12.39
CA ARG A 386 8.06 8.60 -11.08
C ARG A 386 7.69 9.52 -9.92
N SER A 387 7.87 10.84 -10.10
CA SER A 387 7.54 11.85 -9.09
C SER A 387 6.03 12.02 -8.89
N THR A 388 5.18 11.62 -9.83
CA THR A 388 3.72 11.78 -9.72
C THR A 388 3.15 11.18 -8.44
N LYS A 389 3.66 10.03 -8.00
CA LYS A 389 3.28 9.36 -6.75
C LYS A 389 4.28 9.60 -5.63
N LEU A 390 5.57 9.66 -5.95
CA LEU A 390 6.65 9.80 -4.97
C LEU A 390 6.57 11.13 -4.21
N ILE A 391 6.35 12.25 -4.91
CA ILE A 391 6.29 13.59 -4.28
C ILE A 391 5.14 13.68 -3.27
N PRO A 392 3.88 13.36 -3.61
CA PRO A 392 2.81 13.42 -2.62
C PRO A 392 3.02 12.44 -1.44
N ALA A 393 3.55 11.23 -1.69
CA ALA A 393 3.85 10.27 -0.62
C ALA A 393 4.95 10.79 0.32
N ALA A 394 6.05 11.33 -0.24
CA ALA A 394 7.13 11.94 0.53
C ALA A 394 6.65 13.20 1.29
N GLY A 395 5.77 13.98 0.67
CA GLY A 395 5.16 15.15 1.31
C GLY A 395 4.31 14.77 2.51
N VAL A 396 3.48 13.71 2.41
CA VAL A 396 2.68 13.19 3.53
C VAL A 396 3.58 12.70 4.65
N TRP A 397 4.63 11.94 4.34
CA TRP A 397 5.62 11.47 5.31
C TRP A 397 6.36 12.63 5.98
N GLY A 398 6.91 13.58 5.20
CA GLY A 398 7.66 14.73 5.73
C GLY A 398 6.79 15.64 6.61
N TRP A 399 5.53 15.82 6.26
CA TRP A 399 4.59 16.57 7.07
C TRP A 399 4.31 15.90 8.42
N GLN A 400 4.19 14.58 8.46
CA GLN A 400 4.05 13.80 9.70
C GLN A 400 5.31 13.90 10.58
N LEU A 401 6.51 13.88 9.98
CA LEU A 401 7.76 14.18 10.72
C LEU A 401 7.68 15.54 11.43
N ALA A 402 7.26 16.57 10.68
CA ALA A 402 7.12 17.90 11.24
C ALA A 402 6.10 17.95 12.38
N LEU A 403 4.95 17.25 12.26
CA LEU A 403 3.94 17.18 13.31
C LEU A 403 4.46 16.47 14.58
N LEU A 404 5.26 15.42 14.44
CA LEU A 404 5.84 14.69 15.57
C LEU A 404 6.89 15.50 16.32
N LEU A 405 7.68 16.30 15.61
CA LEU A 405 8.79 17.05 16.17
C LEU A 405 8.40 18.45 16.67
N ARG A 406 7.23 18.98 16.25
CA ARG A 406 6.77 20.29 16.73
C ARG A 406 6.53 20.27 18.25
N PRO A 407 6.98 21.31 18.97
CA PRO A 407 6.60 21.49 20.36
C PRO A 407 5.07 21.64 20.46
N VAL A 408 4.46 20.95 21.42
CA VAL A 408 3.03 21.14 21.71
C VAL A 408 2.90 22.51 22.39
N THR A 409 2.28 23.47 21.73
CA THR A 409 1.91 24.74 22.35
C THR A 409 0.80 24.48 23.38
N PRO A 410 0.98 24.86 24.66
CA PRO A 410 -0.08 24.76 25.64
C PRO A 410 -1.29 25.61 25.18
N GLY A 411 -2.36 24.97 24.75
CA GLY A 411 -3.56 25.67 24.23
C GLY A 411 -4.25 24.93 23.07
N THR A 412 -3.55 24.09 22.30
CA THR A 412 -4.16 23.33 21.19
C THR A 412 -4.90 22.06 21.65
N LEU A 413 -4.76 21.65 22.90
CA LEU A 413 -5.43 20.48 23.49
C LEU A 413 -6.84 20.78 24.06
N GLY A 414 -7.30 22.04 23.97
CA GLY A 414 -8.51 22.53 24.66
C GLY A 414 -9.85 22.23 23.99
N ARG A 415 -9.94 21.37 22.97
CA ARG A 415 -11.22 21.04 22.29
C ARG A 415 -11.52 19.54 22.18
N LYS A 416 -11.21 18.76 23.19
CA LYS A 416 -11.98 17.54 23.43
C LYS A 416 -13.09 17.91 24.40
N GLY A 417 -14.26 18.22 23.84
CA GLY A 417 -15.47 18.42 24.62
C GLY A 417 -15.66 17.25 25.57
N SER A 418 -15.68 17.58 26.85
CA SER A 418 -16.27 16.74 27.90
C SER A 418 -17.75 16.58 27.58
N THR A 419 -18.10 15.60 26.79
CA THR A 419 -19.44 15.03 26.82
C THR A 419 -19.35 13.76 27.66
N SER A 420 -19.44 13.99 28.97
CA SER A 420 -20.00 13.01 29.89
C SER A 420 -21.39 12.65 29.39
N HIS A 421 -21.56 11.42 28.89
CA HIS A 421 -22.78 10.62 29.03
C HIS A 421 -22.43 9.16 28.72
#